data_5750cbfe0b6779ff63f37c3e6d7ae622
#
_entry.id   5750cbfe0b6779ff63f37c3e6d7ae622
#
_cell.length_a   1.000
_cell.length_b   1.000
_cell.length_c   1.000
_cell.angle_alpha   90.00
_cell.angle_beta   90.00
_cell.angle_gamma   90.00
#
_symmetry.space_group_name_H-M   'P 1'
#
loop_
_entity.id
_entity.type
_entity.pdbx_description
1 polymer ?
#
loop_
_entity_poly.entity_id
_entity_poly.type
_entity_poly.pdbx_seq_one_letter_code
_entity_poly.pdbx_strand_id
1 'polypeptide(L)'
;MNQNTGIEKNKRIYLYALLIGYACLLMFFCTKSSPLYIINDWYDANAYFTMGKGMMNGAVPYRDLFDHKGPLLYLLYGIGYLIDSTGFFGIFLIQSIFMSLTMIFCYKIAKLYIDNYFHAIIISMLVPIMTLSGNNLYATSADYGGGSPDEFITALLTISLYFIIKL
;
A
#
# COMPACT_ATOMS: atom_id res chain seq x y z
N MET A 1 3.68 -39.58 5.30
CA MET A 1 3.85 -38.31 6.03
C MET A 1 3.87 -37.04 5.14
N ASN A 2 3.77 -37.17 3.79
CA ASN A 2 3.99 -36.01 2.86
C ASN A 2 2.73 -35.37 2.24
N GLN A 3 1.55 -35.93 2.37
CA GLN A 3 0.34 -35.35 1.74
C GLN A 3 -0.24 -34.16 2.52
N ASN A 4 -0.20 -34.16 3.84
CA ASN A 4 -0.75 -33.07 4.67
C ASN A 4 0.03 -31.75 4.53
N THR A 5 1.36 -31.82 4.34
CA THR A 5 2.20 -30.63 4.15
C THR A 5 1.92 -29.92 2.83
N GLY A 6 1.62 -30.67 1.78
CA GLY A 6 1.24 -30.11 0.48
C GLY A 6 -0.11 -29.38 0.50
N ILE A 7 -1.09 -29.98 1.17
CA ILE A 7 -2.43 -29.40 1.31
C ILE A 7 -2.39 -28.10 2.14
N GLU A 8 -1.62 -28.06 3.22
CA GLU A 8 -1.45 -26.86 4.03
C GLU A 8 -0.72 -25.73 3.27
N LYS A 9 0.31 -26.08 2.50
CA LYS A 9 1.03 -25.12 1.64
C LYS A 9 0.09 -24.49 0.61
N ASN A 10 -0.72 -25.30 -0.07
CA ASN A 10 -1.67 -24.80 -1.06
C ASN A 10 -2.72 -23.88 -0.45
N LYS A 11 -3.25 -24.20 0.74
CA LYS A 11 -4.20 -23.33 1.46
C LYS A 11 -3.60 -21.97 1.75
N ARG A 12 -2.33 -21.89 2.14
CA ARG A 12 -1.64 -20.62 2.40
C ARG A 12 -1.46 -19.79 1.11
N ILE A 13 -1.14 -20.43 -0.01
CA ILE A 13 -1.00 -19.75 -1.30
C ILE A 13 -2.33 -19.14 -1.71
N TYR A 14 -3.43 -19.89 -1.64
CA TYR A 14 -4.77 -19.39 -1.95
C TYR A 14 -5.19 -18.24 -1.04
N LEU A 15 -4.85 -18.32 0.25
CA LEU A 15 -5.11 -17.22 1.18
C LEU A 15 -4.39 -15.95 0.79
N TYR A 16 -3.08 -16.02 0.55
CA TYR A 16 -2.32 -14.84 0.16
C TYR A 16 -2.79 -14.27 -1.18
N ALA A 17 -3.12 -15.13 -2.14
CA ALA A 17 -3.71 -14.70 -3.40
C ALA A 17 -5.05 -13.98 -3.19
N LEU A 18 -5.90 -14.45 -2.28
CA LEU A 18 -7.15 -13.79 -1.91
C LEU A 18 -6.90 -12.40 -1.30
N LEU A 19 -5.98 -12.29 -0.34
CA LEU A 19 -5.66 -11.03 0.31
C LEU A 19 -5.07 -10.01 -0.68
N ILE A 20 -4.17 -10.44 -1.55
CA ILE A 20 -3.57 -9.62 -2.61
C ILE A 20 -4.65 -9.18 -3.59
N GLY A 21 -5.49 -10.10 -4.08
CA GLY A 21 -6.58 -9.78 -5.00
C GLY A 21 -7.57 -8.79 -4.41
N TYR A 22 -7.92 -8.94 -3.12
CA TYR A 22 -8.79 -8.02 -2.41
C TYR A 22 -8.12 -6.64 -2.22
N ALA A 23 -6.84 -6.58 -1.86
CA ALA A 23 -6.09 -5.33 -1.78
C ALA A 23 -6.08 -4.60 -3.13
N CYS A 24 -5.75 -5.29 -4.21
CA CYS A 24 -5.74 -4.70 -5.56
C CYS A 24 -7.13 -4.20 -5.97
N LEU A 25 -8.19 -4.94 -5.65
CA LEU A 25 -9.56 -4.54 -5.95
C LEU A 25 -9.95 -3.27 -5.20
N LEU A 26 -9.65 -3.20 -3.90
CA LEU A 26 -9.93 -1.99 -3.11
C LEU A 26 -9.14 -0.80 -3.62
N MET A 27 -7.84 -0.97 -3.87
CA MET A 27 -7.02 0.12 -4.41
C MET A 27 -7.52 0.56 -5.79
N PHE A 28 -8.01 -0.36 -6.63
CA PHE A 28 -8.55 -0.02 -7.94
C PHE A 28 -9.76 0.92 -7.84
N PHE A 29 -10.64 0.74 -6.86
CA PHE A 29 -11.83 1.58 -6.70
C PHE A 29 -11.64 2.79 -5.78
N CYS A 30 -10.71 2.72 -4.83
CA CYS A 30 -10.62 3.70 -3.74
C CYS A 30 -9.49 4.73 -3.89
N THR A 31 -8.55 4.57 -4.85
CA THR A 31 -7.46 5.54 -5.03
C THR A 31 -7.52 6.21 -6.41
N LYS A 32 -7.27 7.52 -6.44
CA LYS A 32 -7.16 8.28 -7.71
C LYS A 32 -5.90 7.99 -8.52
N SER A 33 -4.94 7.26 -7.95
CA SER A 33 -3.80 6.73 -8.71
C SER A 33 -4.17 5.53 -9.58
N SER A 34 -5.36 4.96 -9.39
CA SER A 34 -5.88 3.83 -10.16
C SER A 34 -6.14 4.20 -11.62
N PRO A 35 -6.00 3.23 -12.56
CA PRO A 35 -6.36 3.42 -13.97
C PRO A 35 -7.84 3.78 -14.20
N LEU A 36 -8.69 3.64 -13.19
CA LEU A 36 -10.09 4.07 -13.25
C LEU A 36 -10.23 5.60 -13.37
N TYR A 37 -9.25 6.34 -12.88
CA TYR A 37 -9.25 7.79 -12.87
C TYR A 37 -8.23 8.32 -13.89
N ILE A 38 -8.68 9.15 -14.81
CA ILE A 38 -7.83 9.73 -15.86
C ILE A 38 -6.86 10.76 -15.28
N ILE A 39 -7.28 11.46 -14.22
CA ILE A 39 -6.51 12.53 -13.58
C ILE A 39 -6.51 12.30 -12.07
N ASN A 40 -5.33 12.39 -11.49
CA ASN A 40 -5.19 12.53 -10.04
C ASN A 40 -5.05 14.02 -9.72
N ASP A 41 -6.14 14.63 -9.23
CA ASP A 41 -6.21 16.06 -8.90
C ASP A 41 -5.73 16.38 -7.47
N TRP A 42 -5.26 15.39 -6.73
CA TRP A 42 -4.71 15.61 -5.40
C TRP A 42 -3.35 16.31 -5.46
N TYR A 43 -3.29 17.50 -4.88
CA TYR A 43 -2.12 18.38 -4.93
C TYR A 43 -0.84 17.69 -4.44
N ASP A 44 -0.91 17.04 -3.27
CA ASP A 44 0.25 16.39 -2.64
C ASP A 44 0.82 15.26 -3.51
N ALA A 45 -0.04 14.42 -4.12
CA ALA A 45 0.41 13.36 -5.01
C ALA A 45 1.19 13.92 -6.22
N ASN A 46 0.71 15.03 -6.78
CA ASN A 46 1.40 15.71 -7.89
C ASN A 46 2.74 16.30 -7.46
N ALA A 47 2.82 16.88 -6.24
CA ALA A 47 4.06 17.36 -5.66
C ALA A 47 5.06 16.21 -5.47
N TYR A 48 4.64 15.09 -4.86
CA TYR A 48 5.48 13.90 -4.66
C TYR A 48 5.94 13.29 -5.99
N PHE A 49 5.05 13.27 -6.99
CA PHE A 49 5.39 12.79 -8.33
C PHE A 49 6.44 13.68 -8.99
N THR A 50 6.33 14.99 -8.84
CA THR A 50 7.31 15.97 -9.34
C THR A 50 8.67 15.77 -8.67
N MET A 51 8.69 15.58 -7.35
CA MET A 51 9.92 15.29 -6.60
C MET A 51 10.56 13.97 -7.05
N GLY A 52 9.76 12.91 -7.18
CA GLY A 52 10.22 11.59 -7.63
C GLY A 52 10.75 11.62 -9.06
N LYS A 53 10.03 12.26 -9.98
CA LYS A 53 10.48 12.50 -11.35
C LYS A 53 11.80 13.27 -11.38
N GLY A 54 11.93 14.33 -10.59
CA GLY A 54 13.15 15.11 -10.49
C GLY A 54 14.34 14.26 -10.04
N MET A 55 14.16 13.43 -8.99
CA MET A 55 15.19 12.49 -8.51
C MET A 55 15.67 11.55 -9.63
N MET A 56 14.74 10.95 -10.38
CA MET A 56 15.10 10.03 -11.47
C MET A 56 15.81 10.74 -12.63
N ASN A 57 15.65 12.05 -12.76
CA ASN A 57 16.34 12.89 -13.75
C ASN A 57 17.57 13.62 -13.18
N GLY A 58 18.10 13.19 -12.03
CA GLY A 58 19.36 13.68 -11.46
C GLY A 58 19.24 14.89 -10.55
N ALA A 59 18.03 15.38 -10.27
CA ALA A 59 17.84 16.44 -9.28
C ALA A 59 17.99 15.87 -7.85
N VAL A 60 18.66 16.62 -6.99
CA VAL A 60 18.89 16.24 -5.59
C VAL A 60 17.76 16.87 -4.74
N PRO A 61 16.93 16.05 -4.04
CA PRO A 61 15.92 16.57 -3.14
C PRO A 61 16.53 17.52 -2.10
N TYR A 62 15.79 18.54 -1.75
CA TYR A 62 16.13 19.63 -0.80
C TYR A 62 17.24 20.58 -1.25
N ARG A 63 17.95 20.27 -2.35
CA ARG A 63 18.90 21.18 -2.99
C ARG A 63 18.30 21.82 -4.26
N ASP A 64 17.80 20.99 -5.15
CA ASP A 64 17.32 21.42 -6.47
C ASP A 64 15.78 21.51 -6.52
N LEU A 65 15.12 20.69 -5.71
CA LEU A 65 13.67 20.67 -5.52
C LEU A 65 13.36 20.60 -4.02
N PHE A 66 12.39 21.35 -3.56
CA PHE A 66 12.03 21.40 -2.14
C PHE A 66 10.58 20.97 -1.89
N ASP A 67 10.44 20.05 -0.94
CA ASP A 67 9.20 19.70 -0.26
C ASP A 67 9.56 19.19 1.15
N HIS A 68 8.60 19.11 2.07
CA HIS A 68 8.83 18.82 3.49
C HIS A 68 8.71 17.35 3.89
N LYS A 69 8.44 16.44 2.93
CA LYS A 69 8.35 14.99 3.20
C LYS A 69 9.71 14.29 3.12
N GLY A 70 9.77 13.05 3.58
CA GLY A 70 11.00 12.26 3.58
C GLY A 70 11.40 11.73 2.20
N PRO A 71 12.72 11.51 1.96
CA PRO A 71 13.24 11.11 0.65
C PRO A 71 12.75 9.72 0.19
N LEU A 72 12.36 8.84 1.11
CA LEU A 72 11.81 7.53 0.76
C LEU A 72 10.50 7.65 -0.02
N LEU A 73 9.65 8.61 0.34
CA LEU A 73 8.42 8.87 -0.40
C LEU A 73 8.72 9.27 -1.86
N TYR A 74 9.65 10.18 -2.06
CA TYR A 74 10.04 10.63 -3.41
C TYR A 74 10.69 9.51 -4.21
N LEU A 75 11.46 8.62 -3.56
CA LEU A 75 12.01 7.42 -4.21
C LEU A 75 10.89 6.48 -4.70
N LEU A 76 9.87 6.23 -3.88
CA LEU A 76 8.71 5.41 -4.29
C LEU A 76 7.98 6.03 -5.48
N TYR A 77 7.75 7.34 -5.44
CA TYR A 77 7.17 8.06 -6.56
C TYR A 77 8.08 8.09 -7.79
N GLY A 78 9.39 8.16 -7.60
CA GLY A 78 10.38 8.04 -8.67
C GLY A 78 10.35 6.67 -9.34
N ILE A 79 10.24 5.59 -8.56
CA ILE A 79 10.06 4.23 -9.10
C ILE A 79 8.74 4.16 -9.87
N GLY A 80 7.65 4.75 -9.34
CA GLY A 80 6.38 4.85 -10.03
C GLY A 80 6.49 5.59 -11.37
N TYR A 81 7.22 6.70 -11.42
CA TYR A 81 7.51 7.45 -12.64
C TYR A 81 8.28 6.62 -13.68
N LEU A 82 9.21 5.76 -13.26
CA LEU A 82 9.92 4.88 -14.20
C LEU A 82 9.00 3.82 -14.82
N ILE A 83 7.90 3.45 -14.15
CA ILE A 83 6.90 2.52 -14.68
C ILE A 83 5.93 3.25 -15.61
N ASP A 84 5.45 4.42 -15.19
CA ASP A 84 4.53 5.27 -15.96
C ASP A 84 4.95 6.73 -15.82
N SER A 85 5.56 7.27 -16.88
CA SER A 85 6.13 8.62 -16.87
C SER A 85 5.09 9.73 -17.04
N THR A 86 3.87 9.40 -17.40
CA THR A 86 2.80 10.35 -17.76
C THR A 86 1.60 10.30 -16.82
N GLY A 87 1.47 9.23 -16.04
CA GLY A 87 0.34 9.00 -15.16
C GLY A 87 0.73 8.42 -13.80
N PHE A 88 -0.27 8.01 -13.04
CA PHE A 88 -0.11 7.49 -11.69
C PHE A 88 -0.19 5.95 -11.61
N PHE A 89 -0.21 5.25 -12.75
CA PHE A 89 -0.32 3.80 -12.75
C PHE A 89 0.82 3.11 -11.98
N GLY A 90 2.05 3.62 -12.11
CA GLY A 90 3.19 3.10 -11.33
C GLY A 90 3.00 3.27 -9.82
N ILE A 91 2.42 4.40 -9.40
CA ILE A 91 2.07 4.64 -7.99
C ILE A 91 0.96 3.69 -7.52
N PHE A 92 -0.07 3.49 -8.35
CA PHE A 92 -1.14 2.51 -8.06
C PHE A 92 -0.59 1.11 -7.81
N LEU A 93 0.38 0.64 -8.60
CA LEU A 93 1.01 -0.67 -8.39
C LEU A 93 1.75 -0.72 -7.06
N ILE A 94 2.53 0.31 -6.74
CA ILE A 94 3.27 0.40 -5.47
C ILE A 94 2.30 0.41 -4.28
N GLN A 95 1.24 1.23 -4.32
CA GLN A 95 0.19 1.24 -3.30
C GLN A 95 -0.45 -0.13 -3.10
N SER A 96 -0.78 -0.81 -4.20
CA SER A 96 -1.39 -2.15 -4.16
C SER A 96 -0.46 -3.18 -3.50
N ILE A 97 0.85 -3.08 -3.73
CA ILE A 97 1.85 -3.93 -3.07
C ILE A 97 1.90 -3.63 -1.57
N PHE A 98 1.98 -2.35 -1.17
CA PHE A 98 2.05 -1.96 0.24
C PHE A 98 0.78 -2.34 1.01
N MET A 99 -0.40 -2.14 0.41
CA MET A 99 -1.67 -2.58 0.99
C MET A 99 -1.72 -4.11 1.16
N SER A 100 -1.27 -4.85 0.16
CA SER A 100 -1.17 -6.32 0.23
C SER A 100 -0.26 -6.77 1.36
N LEU A 101 0.90 -6.13 1.54
CA LEU A 101 1.81 -6.40 2.64
C LEU A 101 1.16 -6.10 3.99
N THR A 102 0.49 -4.97 4.14
CA THR A 102 -0.25 -4.61 5.35
C THR A 102 -1.24 -5.71 5.72
N MET A 103 -2.07 -6.15 4.78
CA MET A 103 -3.07 -7.19 5.02
C MET A 103 -2.45 -8.53 5.38
N ILE A 104 -1.40 -8.96 4.66
CA ILE A 104 -0.72 -10.24 4.95
C ILE A 104 -0.09 -10.21 6.34
N PHE A 105 0.53 -9.12 6.74
CA PHE A 105 1.16 -9.04 8.06
C PHE A 105 0.14 -8.84 9.18
N CYS A 106 -0.96 -8.12 8.96
CA CYS A 106 -2.10 -8.10 9.89
C CYS A 106 -2.71 -9.49 10.09
N TYR A 107 -2.88 -10.26 9.02
CA TYR A 107 -3.29 -11.67 9.14
C TYR A 107 -2.30 -12.49 9.98
N LYS A 108 -1.00 -12.34 9.73
CA LYS A 108 0.03 -13.05 10.50
C LYS A 108 0.01 -12.66 11.99
N ILE A 109 -0.17 -11.37 12.30
CA ILE A 109 -0.30 -10.88 13.69
C ILE A 109 -1.57 -11.47 14.31
N ALA A 110 -2.71 -11.38 13.64
CA ALA A 110 -3.96 -11.94 14.15
C ALA A 110 -3.82 -13.44 14.45
N LYS A 111 -3.10 -14.20 13.63
CA LYS A 111 -2.83 -15.63 13.85
C LYS A 111 -1.92 -15.94 15.05
N LEU A 112 -1.23 -14.96 15.61
CA LEU A 112 -0.47 -15.16 16.86
C LEU A 112 -1.39 -15.22 18.09
N TYR A 113 -2.57 -14.62 18.01
CA TYR A 113 -3.51 -14.47 19.13
C TYR A 113 -4.84 -15.22 18.92
N ILE A 114 -5.18 -15.56 17.68
CA ILE A 114 -6.46 -16.14 17.31
C ILE A 114 -6.24 -17.45 16.55
N ASP A 115 -6.67 -18.57 17.16
CA ASP A 115 -6.56 -19.89 16.52
C ASP A 115 -7.47 -20.04 15.32
N ASN A 116 -8.64 -19.40 15.36
CA ASN A 116 -9.61 -19.49 14.28
C ASN A 116 -9.12 -18.76 13.03
N TYR A 117 -8.88 -19.53 11.99
CA TYR A 117 -8.42 -19.06 10.68
C TYR A 117 -9.35 -18.03 10.03
N PHE A 118 -10.67 -18.26 10.11
CA PHE A 118 -11.67 -17.38 9.50
C PHE A 118 -11.71 -16.00 10.15
N HIS A 119 -11.63 -15.93 11.49
CA HIS A 119 -11.58 -14.65 12.21
C HIS A 119 -10.32 -13.84 11.86
N ALA A 120 -9.16 -14.50 11.72
CA ALA A 120 -7.92 -13.82 11.34
C ALA A 120 -8.00 -13.23 9.92
N ILE A 121 -8.68 -13.91 8.99
CA ILE A 121 -8.95 -13.39 7.65
C ILE A 121 -9.85 -12.15 7.72
N ILE A 122 -10.97 -12.23 8.43
CA ILE A 122 -11.90 -11.10 8.58
C ILE A 122 -11.18 -9.87 9.14
N ILE A 123 -10.40 -10.04 10.20
CA ILE A 123 -9.63 -8.93 10.77
C ILE A 123 -8.71 -8.31 9.73
N SER A 124 -7.98 -9.13 8.99
CA SER A 124 -7.09 -8.65 7.93
C SER A 124 -7.85 -7.90 6.82
N MET A 125 -9.04 -8.36 6.44
CA MET A 125 -9.87 -7.72 5.41
C MET A 125 -10.54 -6.42 5.88
N LEU A 126 -10.72 -6.22 7.19
CA LEU A 126 -11.24 -4.96 7.74
C LEU A 126 -10.19 -3.85 7.77
N VAL A 127 -8.90 -4.17 7.82
CA VAL A 127 -7.81 -3.19 7.90
C VAL A 127 -7.85 -2.14 6.79
N PRO A 128 -7.95 -2.51 5.49
CA PRO A 128 -8.03 -1.50 4.43
C PRO A 128 -9.25 -0.58 4.54
N ILE A 129 -10.37 -1.11 4.99
CA ILE A 129 -11.59 -0.32 5.19
C ILE A 129 -11.34 0.77 6.23
N MET A 130 -10.66 0.43 7.33
CA MET A 130 -10.32 1.40 8.37
C MET A 130 -9.26 2.41 7.92
N THR A 131 -8.24 1.98 7.19
CA THR A 131 -7.16 2.87 6.71
C THR A 131 -7.63 3.80 5.61
N LEU A 132 -8.48 3.32 4.70
CA LEU A 132 -9.02 4.11 3.60
C LEU A 132 -10.18 5.02 4.04
N SER A 133 -10.97 4.62 5.05
CA SER A 133 -12.10 5.40 5.53
C SER A 133 -11.69 6.56 6.45
N GLY A 134 -10.58 6.44 7.17
CA GLY A 134 -10.13 7.45 8.13
C GLY A 134 -9.85 8.82 7.49
N ASN A 135 -9.43 8.83 6.25
CA ASN A 135 -9.18 10.06 5.50
C ASN A 135 -10.44 10.61 4.80
N ASN A 136 -11.47 9.78 4.61
CA ASN A 136 -12.72 10.19 3.95
C ASN A 136 -13.77 10.74 4.92
N LEU A 137 -13.63 10.54 6.23
CA LEU A 137 -14.61 11.04 7.21
C LEU A 137 -14.59 12.57 7.38
N TYR A 138 -13.46 13.21 7.04
CA TYR A 138 -13.25 14.65 7.18
C TYR A 138 -12.81 15.36 5.89
N ALA A 139 -12.41 14.62 4.87
CA ALA A 139 -12.08 15.17 3.56
C ALA A 139 -13.32 15.08 2.66
N THR A 140 -13.69 16.20 2.07
CA THR A 140 -14.55 16.16 0.88
C THR A 140 -13.88 15.25 -0.13
N SER A 141 -14.64 14.42 -0.84
CA SER A 141 -14.17 13.39 -1.78
C SER A 141 -13.19 13.90 -2.87
N ALA A 142 -12.88 15.19 -2.89
CA ALA A 142 -11.93 15.84 -3.76
C ALA A 142 -10.48 15.77 -3.27
N ASP A 143 -10.23 15.56 -1.96
CA ASP A 143 -8.91 15.82 -1.38
C ASP A 143 -8.04 14.55 -1.20
N TYR A 144 -8.56 13.33 -1.38
CA TYR A 144 -7.80 12.11 -1.19
C TYR A 144 -7.47 11.41 -2.51
N GLY A 145 -6.27 11.65 -3.01
CA GLY A 145 -5.78 11.07 -4.27
C GLY A 145 -5.14 9.68 -4.14
N GLY A 146 -4.86 9.24 -2.92
CA GLY A 146 -4.08 8.03 -2.66
C GLY A 146 -2.56 8.24 -2.86
N GLY A 147 -1.76 7.39 -2.24
CA GLY A 147 -0.29 7.50 -2.27
C GLY A 147 0.27 8.41 -1.18
N SER A 148 -0.46 8.57 -0.08
CA SER A 148 0.02 9.33 1.08
C SER A 148 1.18 8.61 1.77
N PRO A 149 2.07 9.34 2.47
CA PRO A 149 3.12 8.74 3.28
C PRO A 149 2.60 7.70 4.27
N ASP A 150 1.41 7.94 4.84
CA ASP A 150 0.81 7.10 5.86
C ASP A 150 0.48 5.69 5.35
N GLU A 151 0.10 5.55 4.08
CA GLU A 151 -0.14 4.24 3.46
C GLU A 151 1.13 3.39 3.43
N PHE A 152 2.25 3.97 3.03
CA PHE A 152 3.53 3.26 2.94
C PHE A 152 4.10 2.97 4.33
N ILE A 153 4.03 3.94 5.25
CA ILE A 153 4.49 3.81 6.63
C ILE A 153 3.71 2.71 7.36
N THR A 154 2.39 2.64 7.18
CA THR A 154 1.54 1.63 7.82
C THR A 154 1.99 0.22 7.49
N ALA A 155 2.35 -0.07 6.24
CA ALA A 155 2.86 -1.38 5.84
C ALA A 155 4.19 -1.70 6.53
N LEU A 156 5.13 -0.76 6.54
CA LEU A 156 6.44 -0.94 7.16
C LEU A 156 6.33 -1.14 8.67
N LEU A 157 5.47 -0.35 9.34
CA LEU A 157 5.20 -0.49 10.78
C LEU A 157 4.54 -1.83 11.10
N THR A 158 3.59 -2.29 10.30
CA THR A 158 2.91 -3.58 10.51
C THR A 158 3.89 -4.75 10.35
N ILE A 159 4.79 -4.68 9.36
CA ILE A 159 5.86 -5.66 9.19
C ILE A 159 6.79 -5.67 10.41
N SER A 160 7.25 -4.50 10.83
CA SER A 160 8.14 -4.34 11.99
C SER A 160 7.49 -4.87 13.26
N LEU A 161 6.23 -4.53 13.50
CA LEU A 161 5.46 -4.99 14.64
C LEU A 161 5.35 -6.53 14.68
N TYR A 162 5.07 -7.17 13.54
CA TYR A 162 5.03 -8.63 13.46
C TYR A 162 6.35 -9.27 13.91
N PHE A 163 7.48 -8.73 13.47
CA PHE A 163 8.78 -9.30 13.87
C PHE A 163 9.12 -9.03 15.32
N ILE A 164 8.76 -7.85 15.85
CA ILE A 164 8.95 -7.54 17.29
C ILE A 164 8.14 -8.50 18.18
N ILE A 165 6.87 -8.75 17.85
CA ILE A 165 6.02 -9.63 18.63
C ILE A 165 6.51 -11.10 18.58
N LYS A 166 7.16 -11.47 17.48
CA LYS A 166 7.64 -12.84 17.28
C LYS A 166 8.99 -13.14 17.92
N LEU A 167 9.73 -12.09 18.36
CA LEU A 167 10.99 -12.26 19.11
C LEU A 167 10.74 -12.80 20.50
#